data_728248ff41a07226b7d806a9b18452b1
#
_entry.id   728248ff41a07226b7d806a9b18452b1
#
_cell.length_a   1.000
_cell.length_b   1.000
_cell.length_c   1.000
_cell.angle_alpha   90.00
_cell.angle_beta   90.00
_cell.angle_gamma   90.00
#
_symmetry.space_group_name_H-M   'P 1'
#
loop_
_entity.id
_entity.type
_entity.pdbx_description
1 polymer ?
#
loop_
_entity_poly.entity_id
_entity_poly.type
_entity_poly.pdbx_seq_one_letter_code
_entity_poly.pdbx_strand_id
1 'polypeptide(L)'
;MTACKFRAYRSLADEMVMRSASAFVAACEDQGRVSGASPGCEDMVVTWVPGHREHTLERGFNQAELLARGLARHAGVASAPLLRRVRHGARQSGLARAARAANVHGSFALKEDADRVLRRFKRVMIVDDVYTTGETLSQGAEVLIRADLEPHVFAFARTVRAVPSQTSLDNAVRKERCR
;
A
#
# COMPACT_ATOMS: atom_id res chain seq x y z
N MET A 1 -1.31 28.84 7.15
CA MET A 1 -1.86 28.19 5.93
C MET A 1 -1.94 26.66 6.00
N THR A 2 -1.22 25.97 6.87
CA THR A 2 -1.13 24.50 6.94
C THR A 2 -2.40 23.81 7.47
N ALA A 3 -3.05 24.38 8.48
CA ALA A 3 -4.22 23.75 9.13
C ALA A 3 -5.47 23.63 8.23
N CYS A 4 -5.70 24.58 7.33
CA CYS A 4 -6.86 24.57 6.43
C CYS A 4 -6.72 23.47 5.35
N LYS A 5 -5.52 23.33 4.77
CA LYS A 5 -5.21 22.26 3.82
C LYS A 5 -5.36 20.89 4.47
N PHE A 6 -4.89 20.72 5.69
CA PHE A 6 -4.99 19.46 6.42
C PHE A 6 -6.45 19.04 6.69
N ARG A 7 -7.34 19.98 7.04
CA ARG A 7 -8.78 19.71 7.20
C ARG A 7 -9.44 19.26 5.90
N ALA A 8 -9.16 19.93 4.79
CA ALA A 8 -9.71 19.58 3.49
C ALA A 8 -9.28 18.16 3.04
N TYR A 9 -8.01 17.81 3.26
CA TYR A 9 -7.52 16.47 2.94
C TYR A 9 -8.09 15.38 3.85
N ARG A 10 -8.33 15.65 5.13
CA ARG A 10 -9.00 14.71 6.02
C ARG A 10 -10.44 14.45 5.57
N SER A 11 -11.18 15.50 5.26
CA SER A 11 -12.54 15.38 4.72
C SER A 11 -12.58 14.56 3.43
N LEU A 12 -11.62 14.77 2.53
CA LEU A 12 -11.50 13.95 1.31
C LEU A 12 -11.17 12.49 1.63
N ALA A 13 -10.25 12.23 2.56
CA ALA A 13 -9.91 10.87 2.98
C ALA A 13 -11.11 10.17 3.63
N ASP A 14 -11.89 10.87 4.45
CA ASP A 14 -13.10 10.32 5.06
C ASP A 14 -14.15 9.98 3.98
N GLU A 15 -14.33 10.82 2.96
CA GLU A 15 -15.22 10.53 1.83
C GLU A 15 -14.71 9.31 1.02
N MET A 16 -13.40 9.23 0.76
CA MET A 16 -12.81 8.07 0.08
C MET A 16 -13.04 6.79 0.88
N VAL A 17 -12.87 6.82 2.21
CA VAL A 17 -13.17 5.69 3.09
C VAL A 17 -14.63 5.28 2.96
N MET A 18 -15.58 6.21 3.07
CA MET A 18 -17.00 5.91 2.96
C MET A 18 -17.39 5.30 1.63
N ARG A 19 -16.80 5.78 0.53
CA ARG A 19 -17.06 5.25 -0.83
C ARG A 19 -16.48 3.86 -1.07
N SER A 20 -15.40 3.50 -0.39
CA SER A 20 -14.70 2.22 -0.59
C SER A 20 -14.88 1.21 0.55
N ALA A 21 -15.57 1.60 1.63
CA ALA A 21 -15.71 0.78 2.82
C ALA A 21 -16.34 -0.59 2.55
N SER A 22 -17.43 -0.65 1.80
CA SER A 22 -18.10 -1.92 1.47
C SER A 22 -17.24 -2.83 0.62
N ALA A 23 -16.54 -2.27 -0.37
CA ALA A 23 -15.60 -3.04 -1.21
C ALA A 23 -14.40 -3.53 -0.39
N PHE A 24 -13.92 -2.73 0.56
CA PHE A 24 -12.83 -3.12 1.45
C PHE A 24 -13.25 -4.26 2.40
N VAL A 25 -14.42 -4.17 3.01
CA VAL A 25 -14.96 -5.23 3.87
C VAL A 25 -15.12 -6.52 3.08
N ALA A 26 -15.73 -6.46 1.89
CA ALA A 26 -15.86 -7.63 1.02
C ALA A 26 -14.51 -8.23 0.65
N ALA A 27 -13.49 -7.41 0.36
CA ALA A 27 -12.13 -7.88 0.09
C ALA A 27 -11.51 -8.58 1.30
N CYS A 28 -11.72 -8.07 2.52
CA CYS A 28 -11.22 -8.72 3.73
C CYS A 28 -11.89 -10.09 3.97
N GLU A 29 -13.20 -10.18 3.75
CA GLU A 29 -13.97 -11.42 3.92
C GLU A 29 -13.61 -12.49 2.86
N ASP A 30 -13.45 -12.08 1.60
CA ASP A 30 -13.10 -12.98 0.50
C ASP A 30 -11.72 -13.63 0.73
N GLN A 31 -10.75 -12.89 1.22
CA GLN A 31 -9.43 -13.42 1.55
C GLN A 31 -9.48 -14.44 2.70
N GLY A 32 -10.40 -14.30 3.65
CA GLY A 32 -10.63 -15.31 4.69
C GLY A 32 -11.14 -16.65 4.15
N ARG A 33 -11.93 -16.64 3.09
CA ARG A 33 -12.44 -17.86 2.44
C ARG A 33 -11.39 -18.60 1.64
N VAL A 34 -10.47 -17.89 1.00
CA VAL A 34 -9.40 -18.48 0.18
C VAL A 34 -8.37 -19.20 1.06
N SER A 35 -8.04 -18.68 2.22
CA SER A 35 -7.03 -19.26 3.12
C SER A 35 -7.55 -20.41 3.98
N GLY A 36 -8.84 -20.79 3.89
CA GLY A 36 -9.43 -21.84 4.74
C GLY A 36 -9.52 -21.44 6.21
N ALA A 37 -9.25 -20.19 6.56
CA ALA A 37 -9.45 -19.63 7.87
C ALA A 37 -10.95 -19.36 8.14
N SER A 38 -11.32 -19.27 9.41
CA SER A 38 -12.68 -18.89 9.81
C SER A 38 -13.12 -17.61 9.13
N PRO A 39 -14.39 -17.47 8.73
CA PRO A 39 -14.91 -16.26 8.13
C PRO A 39 -14.88 -15.12 9.15
N GLY A 40 -13.80 -14.35 9.15
CA GLY A 40 -13.59 -13.22 10.04
C GLY A 40 -12.24 -12.60 9.76
N CYS A 41 -12.15 -11.29 9.95
CA CYS A 41 -10.89 -10.55 9.75
C CYS A 41 -9.99 -10.58 11.01
N GLU A 42 -10.20 -11.54 11.94
CA GLU A 42 -9.56 -11.55 13.25
C GLU A 42 -8.05 -11.77 13.22
N ASP A 43 -7.56 -12.48 12.21
CA ASP A 43 -6.13 -12.74 11.97
C ASP A 43 -5.50 -11.80 10.93
N MET A 44 -6.23 -10.76 10.52
CA MET A 44 -5.78 -9.77 9.55
C MET A 44 -5.37 -8.46 10.22
N VAL A 45 -4.30 -7.86 9.72
CA VAL A 45 -3.89 -6.49 10.04
C VAL A 45 -3.79 -5.65 8.77
N VAL A 46 -4.26 -4.42 8.87
CA VAL A 46 -4.12 -3.44 7.79
C VAL A 46 -2.85 -2.64 7.96
N THR A 47 -2.06 -2.55 6.91
CA THR A 47 -0.90 -1.67 6.82
C THR A 47 -1.02 -0.77 5.59
N TRP A 48 -0.07 0.12 5.38
CA TRP A 48 -0.07 1.06 4.28
C TRP A 48 1.31 1.26 3.69
N VAL A 49 1.33 1.74 2.44
CA VAL A 49 2.56 2.13 1.79
C VAL A 49 3.15 3.37 2.48
N PRO A 50 4.40 3.31 2.97
CA PRO A 50 5.07 4.48 3.54
C PRO A 50 5.27 5.57 2.50
N GLY A 51 4.76 6.77 2.76
CA GLY A 51 4.94 7.93 1.90
C GLY A 51 6.40 8.33 1.72
N HIS A 52 6.72 9.06 0.64
CA HIS A 52 8.01 9.75 0.52
C HIS A 52 8.13 10.79 1.62
N ARG A 53 9.29 10.81 2.29
CA ARG A 53 9.53 11.73 3.42
C ARG A 53 9.30 13.19 3.05
N GLU A 54 9.78 13.61 1.89
CA GLU A 54 9.63 14.98 1.39
C GLU A 54 8.15 15.34 1.23
N HIS A 55 7.38 14.51 0.53
CA HIS A 55 5.95 14.73 0.34
C HIS A 55 5.16 14.64 1.65
N THR A 56 5.57 13.76 2.58
CA THR A 56 4.94 13.66 3.89
C THR A 56 5.25 14.88 4.75
N LEU A 57 6.46 15.43 4.67
CA LEU A 57 6.83 16.66 5.37
C LEU A 57 6.11 17.89 4.80
N GLU A 58 6.01 18.01 3.48
CA GLU A 58 5.30 19.10 2.81
C GLU A 58 3.79 19.10 3.11
N ARG A 59 3.19 17.91 3.10
CA ARG A 59 1.74 17.73 3.30
C ARG A 59 1.35 17.57 4.77
N GLY A 60 2.28 17.13 5.63
CA GLY A 60 2.07 16.87 7.04
C GLY A 60 1.41 15.51 7.35
N PHE A 61 1.15 14.67 6.33
CA PHE A 61 0.51 13.35 6.50
C PHE A 61 0.80 12.41 5.30
N ASN A 62 0.56 11.11 5.52
CA ASN A 62 0.57 10.08 4.48
C ASN A 62 -0.89 9.74 4.11
N GLN A 63 -1.26 9.88 2.85
CA GLN A 63 -2.62 9.61 2.35
C GLN A 63 -3.00 8.14 2.53
N ALA A 64 -2.10 7.22 2.15
CA ALA A 64 -2.32 5.79 2.32
C ALA A 64 -2.55 5.41 3.80
N GLU A 65 -1.87 6.07 4.74
CA GLU A 65 -2.10 5.89 6.18
C GLU A 65 -3.50 6.34 6.61
N LEU A 66 -3.95 7.52 6.17
CA LEU A 66 -5.28 8.01 6.51
C LEU A 66 -6.36 7.06 6.00
N LEU A 67 -6.25 6.62 4.75
CA LEU A 67 -7.16 5.64 4.14
C LEU A 67 -7.13 4.31 4.88
N ALA A 68 -5.96 3.74 5.11
CA ALA A 68 -5.79 2.46 5.77
C ALA A 68 -6.41 2.44 7.17
N ARG A 69 -6.12 3.47 7.97
CA ARG A 69 -6.69 3.60 9.33
C ARG A 69 -8.21 3.82 9.31
N GLY A 70 -8.72 4.56 8.34
CA GLY A 70 -10.15 4.78 8.16
C GLY A 70 -10.88 3.49 7.78
N LEU A 71 -10.38 2.77 6.78
CA LEU A 71 -10.93 1.50 6.30
C LEU A 71 -10.85 0.41 7.38
N ALA A 72 -9.71 0.27 8.06
CA ALA A 72 -9.53 -0.68 9.15
C ALA A 72 -10.53 -0.44 10.28
N ARG A 73 -10.73 0.81 10.68
CA ARG A 73 -11.71 1.19 11.71
C ARG A 73 -13.14 0.86 11.29
N HIS A 74 -13.48 1.11 10.03
CA HIS A 74 -14.80 0.80 9.49
C HIS A 74 -15.06 -0.71 9.45
N ALA A 75 -14.05 -1.51 9.09
CA ALA A 75 -14.13 -2.97 9.04
C ALA A 75 -13.94 -3.67 10.41
N GLY A 76 -13.63 -2.93 11.48
CA GLY A 76 -13.32 -3.52 12.78
C GLY A 76 -12.01 -4.31 12.84
N VAL A 77 -11.06 -4.03 11.91
CA VAL A 77 -9.79 -4.73 11.75
C VAL A 77 -8.65 -3.93 12.38
N ALA A 78 -7.64 -4.63 12.93
CA ALA A 78 -6.44 -3.97 13.45
C ALA A 78 -5.66 -3.24 12.34
N SER A 79 -4.99 -2.15 12.69
CA SER A 79 -4.10 -1.45 11.76
C SER A 79 -2.78 -1.10 12.43
N ALA A 80 -1.66 -1.30 11.71
CA ALA A 80 -0.32 -1.02 12.20
C ALA A 80 0.64 -0.61 11.06
N PRO A 81 1.62 0.27 11.32
CA PRO A 81 2.66 0.62 10.35
C PRO A 81 3.72 -0.48 10.32
N LEU A 82 3.59 -1.46 9.42
CA LEU A 82 4.53 -2.58 9.32
C LEU A 82 5.74 -2.27 8.43
N LEU A 83 5.57 -1.39 7.45
CA LEU A 83 6.58 -1.06 6.45
C LEU A 83 7.26 0.28 6.74
N ARG A 84 8.54 0.39 6.39
CA ARG A 84 9.29 1.65 6.32
C ARG A 84 10.03 1.77 5.00
N ARG A 85 10.23 3.00 4.50
CA ARG A 85 11.11 3.22 3.35
C ARG A 85 12.56 3.09 3.73
N VAL A 86 13.32 2.45 2.85
CA VAL A 86 14.78 2.34 2.94
C VAL A 86 15.41 3.40 2.04
N ARG A 87 16.39 4.14 2.55
CA ARG A 87 17.19 5.04 1.72
C ARG A 87 18.27 4.24 1.00
N HIS A 88 18.28 4.23 -0.30
CA HIS A 88 19.43 3.78 -1.06
C HIS A 88 20.58 4.77 -0.84
N GLY A 89 21.58 4.40 -0.05
CA GLY A 89 22.73 5.26 0.21
C GLY A 89 23.37 5.17 1.60
N ALA A 90 22.69 4.62 2.59
CA ALA A 90 23.31 4.42 3.90
C ALA A 90 24.12 3.11 3.92
N ARG A 91 25.43 3.20 3.69
CA ARG A 91 26.39 2.15 4.08
C ARG A 91 26.24 1.93 5.60
N GLN A 92 25.63 0.84 5.99
CA GLN A 92 25.54 0.47 7.41
C GLN A 92 26.57 -0.62 7.71
N SER A 93 27.48 -0.30 8.60
CA SER A 93 28.49 -1.19 9.17
C SER A 93 27.87 -2.11 10.22
N GLY A 94 28.24 -3.41 10.24
CA GLY A 94 28.05 -4.31 11.36
C GLY A 94 27.17 -5.55 11.13
N LEU A 95 27.36 -6.54 11.97
CA LEU A 95 26.78 -7.89 11.98
C LEU A 95 25.22 -7.94 12.01
N ALA A 96 24.54 -6.85 12.35
CA ALA A 96 23.09 -6.70 12.21
C ALA A 96 22.60 -6.60 10.76
N ARG A 97 23.51 -6.59 9.77
CA ARG A 97 23.26 -6.41 8.34
C ARG A 97 22.56 -7.62 7.71
N ALA A 98 22.94 -8.85 8.06
CA ALA A 98 22.40 -10.04 7.43
C ALA A 98 20.91 -10.29 7.76
N ALA A 99 20.54 -10.14 9.03
CA ALA A 99 19.14 -10.28 9.46
C ALA A 99 18.24 -9.15 8.93
N ARG A 100 18.78 -7.92 8.80
CA ARG A 100 18.05 -6.78 8.23
C ARG A 100 17.97 -6.83 6.71
N ALA A 101 18.98 -7.37 6.03
CA ALA A 101 18.99 -7.52 4.58
C ALA A 101 17.91 -8.51 4.09
N ALA A 102 17.58 -9.53 4.87
CA ALA A 102 16.53 -10.48 4.55
C ALA A 102 15.13 -9.84 4.49
N ASN A 103 14.93 -8.74 5.23
CA ASN A 103 13.64 -8.03 5.34
C ASN A 103 13.59 -6.75 4.49
N VAL A 104 14.56 -6.52 3.60
CA VAL A 104 14.59 -5.37 2.69
C VAL A 104 14.36 -5.87 1.26
N HIS A 105 13.39 -5.28 0.57
CA HIS A 105 13.22 -5.45 -0.87
C HIS A 105 13.00 -4.10 -1.52
N GLY A 106 13.86 -3.77 -2.51
CA GLY A 106 13.76 -2.49 -3.20
C GLY A 106 13.76 -1.30 -2.25
N SER A 107 12.64 -0.60 -2.21
CA SER A 107 12.46 0.64 -1.45
C SER A 107 11.93 0.45 -0.03
N PHE A 108 11.58 -0.78 0.39
CA PHE A 108 10.92 -1.05 1.67
C PHE A 108 11.64 -2.07 2.54
N ALA A 109 11.40 -1.99 3.84
CA ALA A 109 11.76 -2.98 4.84
C ALA A 109 10.68 -3.03 5.93
N LEU A 110 10.64 -4.12 6.69
CA LEU A 110 9.86 -4.16 7.92
C LEU A 110 10.37 -3.13 8.93
N LYS A 111 9.46 -2.60 9.71
CA LYS A 111 9.81 -1.81 10.89
C LYS A 111 10.38 -2.72 11.98
N GLU A 112 11.25 -2.17 12.81
CA GLU A 112 11.92 -2.91 13.88
C GLU A 112 10.95 -3.40 14.97
N ASP A 113 9.83 -2.70 15.15
CA ASP A 113 8.76 -3.02 16.09
C ASP A 113 7.62 -3.87 15.49
N ALA A 114 7.74 -4.30 14.22
CA ALA A 114 6.72 -5.08 13.55
C ALA A 114 6.51 -6.47 14.17
N ASP A 115 7.54 -7.11 14.71
CA ASP A 115 7.50 -8.49 15.22
C ASP A 115 6.38 -8.72 16.24
N ARG A 116 6.05 -7.73 17.08
CA ARG A 116 4.97 -7.83 18.04
C ARG A 116 3.61 -8.01 17.40
N VAL A 117 3.39 -7.34 16.26
CA VAL A 117 2.16 -7.40 15.47
C VAL A 117 2.12 -8.70 14.68
N LEU A 118 3.25 -9.07 14.06
CA LEU A 118 3.36 -10.23 13.18
C LEU A 118 3.15 -11.57 13.89
N ARG A 119 3.41 -11.63 15.20
CA ARG A 119 3.09 -12.83 16.00
C ARG A 119 1.59 -13.11 16.12
N ARG A 120 0.76 -12.08 15.96
CA ARG A 120 -0.69 -12.19 16.14
C ARG A 120 -1.44 -12.34 14.82
N PHE A 121 -0.90 -11.79 13.73
CA PHE A 121 -1.60 -11.72 12.45
C PHE A 121 -0.80 -12.42 11.36
N LYS A 122 -1.45 -13.25 10.56
CA LYS A 122 -0.85 -13.92 9.40
C LYS A 122 -1.19 -13.20 8.10
N ARG A 123 -2.39 -12.65 8.00
CA ARG A 123 -2.86 -11.93 6.81
C ARG A 123 -2.63 -10.44 6.96
N VAL A 124 -2.11 -9.82 5.91
CA VAL A 124 -1.80 -8.38 5.90
C VAL A 124 -2.42 -7.73 4.69
N MET A 125 -3.32 -6.77 4.90
CA MET A 125 -3.86 -5.93 3.82
C MET A 125 -3.00 -4.67 3.67
N ILE A 126 -2.32 -4.53 2.54
CA ILE A 126 -1.54 -3.31 2.21
C ILE A 126 -2.45 -2.34 1.47
N VAL A 127 -2.60 -1.13 2.02
CA VAL A 127 -3.43 -0.07 1.42
C VAL A 127 -2.53 0.99 0.75
N ASP A 128 -2.92 1.39 -0.45
CA ASP A 128 -2.36 2.55 -1.16
C ASP A 128 -3.49 3.42 -1.71
N ASP A 129 -3.21 4.69 -2.02
CA ASP A 129 -4.19 5.61 -2.60
C ASP A 129 -4.40 5.33 -4.10
N VAL A 130 -3.33 5.12 -4.86
CA VAL A 130 -3.39 4.93 -6.32
C VAL A 130 -2.53 3.76 -6.79
N TYR A 131 -3.17 2.80 -7.43
CA TYR A 131 -2.51 1.74 -8.17
C TYR A 131 -2.14 2.23 -9.58
N THR A 132 -0.86 2.42 -9.86
CA THR A 132 -0.36 2.78 -11.19
C THR A 132 0.19 1.56 -11.93
N THR A 133 1.42 1.19 -11.66
CA THR A 133 2.10 -0.02 -12.19
C THR A 133 2.03 -1.19 -11.23
N GLY A 134 1.68 -0.96 -9.98
CA GLY A 134 1.72 -1.95 -8.92
C GLY A 134 3.10 -2.17 -8.29
N GLU A 135 4.15 -1.57 -8.83
CA GLU A 135 5.54 -1.76 -8.38
C GLU A 135 5.70 -1.50 -6.88
N THR A 136 5.12 -0.40 -6.39
CA THR A 136 5.17 -0.02 -4.97
C THR A 136 4.53 -1.07 -4.06
N LEU A 137 3.33 -1.53 -4.44
CA LEU A 137 2.60 -2.55 -3.69
C LEU A 137 3.30 -3.91 -3.77
N SER A 138 3.84 -4.28 -4.94
CA SER A 138 4.61 -5.52 -5.13
C SER A 138 5.85 -5.56 -4.23
N GLN A 139 6.64 -4.48 -4.19
CA GLN A 139 7.80 -4.38 -3.31
C GLN A 139 7.42 -4.47 -1.82
N GLY A 140 6.32 -3.84 -1.42
CA GLY A 140 5.78 -3.96 -0.06
C GLY A 140 5.34 -5.39 0.27
N ALA A 141 4.64 -6.05 -0.67
CA ALA A 141 4.18 -7.42 -0.52
C ALA A 141 5.35 -8.41 -0.40
N GLU A 142 6.40 -8.27 -1.20
CA GLU A 142 7.58 -9.13 -1.13
C GLU A 142 8.30 -9.06 0.23
N VAL A 143 8.35 -7.88 0.86
CA VAL A 143 8.89 -7.74 2.22
C VAL A 143 8.07 -8.55 3.23
N LEU A 144 6.75 -8.56 3.09
CA LEU A 144 5.86 -9.30 3.98
C LEU A 144 5.90 -10.81 3.72
N ILE A 145 5.96 -11.24 2.46
CA ILE A 145 6.12 -12.66 2.09
C ILE A 145 7.40 -13.25 2.70
N ARG A 146 8.51 -12.51 2.64
CA ARG A 146 9.79 -12.92 3.25
C ARG A 146 9.72 -13.04 4.78
N ALA A 147 8.74 -12.42 5.40
CA ALA A 147 8.46 -12.52 6.83
C ALA A 147 7.38 -13.59 7.15
N ASP A 148 7.09 -14.50 6.21
CA ASP A 148 6.11 -15.59 6.35
C ASP A 148 4.68 -15.08 6.60
N LEU A 149 4.30 -14.02 5.89
CA LEU A 149 2.97 -13.41 5.94
C LEU A 149 2.27 -13.54 4.59
N GLU A 150 0.96 -13.46 4.61
CA GLU A 150 0.08 -13.50 3.44
C GLU A 150 -0.39 -12.07 3.09
N PRO A 151 0.32 -11.35 2.19
CA PRO A 151 -0.06 -10.00 1.82
C PRO A 151 -1.18 -9.99 0.78
N HIS A 152 -2.14 -9.12 1.01
CA HIS A 152 -3.20 -8.73 0.07
C HIS A 152 -3.07 -7.24 -0.18
N VAL A 153 -3.59 -6.77 -1.29
CA VAL A 153 -3.47 -5.35 -1.67
C VAL A 153 -4.83 -4.72 -1.89
N PHE A 154 -4.99 -3.49 -1.45
CA PHE A 154 -6.15 -2.67 -1.70
C PHE A 154 -5.73 -1.28 -2.13
N ALA A 155 -6.21 -0.81 -3.28
CA ALA A 155 -5.98 0.55 -3.76
C ALA A 155 -7.32 1.24 -4.02
N PHE A 156 -7.43 2.50 -3.59
CA PHE A 156 -8.64 3.28 -3.80
C PHE A 156 -8.90 3.58 -5.28
N ALA A 157 -7.86 3.92 -6.03
CA ALA A 157 -7.96 4.23 -7.45
C ALA A 157 -6.94 3.43 -8.27
N ARG A 158 -7.31 3.10 -9.49
CA ARG A 158 -6.42 2.48 -10.48
C ARG A 158 -6.28 3.40 -11.70
N THR A 159 -5.05 3.69 -12.09
CA THR A 159 -4.80 4.37 -13.36
C THR A 159 -5.06 3.40 -14.50
N VAL A 160 -6.10 3.66 -15.29
CA VAL A 160 -6.34 2.95 -16.54
C VAL A 160 -5.41 3.58 -17.58
N ARG A 161 -4.43 2.84 -18.10
CA ARG A 161 -3.72 3.29 -19.31
C ARG A 161 -4.74 3.37 -20.41
N ALA A 162 -4.95 4.57 -20.95
CA ALA A 162 -5.74 4.72 -22.16
C ALA A 162 -5.10 3.84 -23.26
N VAL A 163 -5.81 2.83 -23.71
CA VAL A 163 -5.44 2.12 -24.94
C VAL A 163 -5.48 3.20 -26.03
N PRO A 164 -4.38 3.44 -26.77
CA PRO A 164 -4.42 4.43 -27.85
C PRO A 164 -5.60 4.09 -28.75
N SER A 165 -6.49 5.05 -28.98
CA SER A 165 -7.62 4.87 -29.89
C SER A 165 -7.06 4.46 -31.25
N GLN A 166 -7.75 3.60 -31.98
CA GLN A 166 -7.34 3.15 -33.31
C GLN A 166 -6.91 4.33 -34.21
N THR A 167 -7.57 5.48 -34.08
CA THR A 167 -7.22 6.74 -34.74
C THR A 167 -5.78 7.23 -34.44
N SER A 168 -5.23 6.95 -33.25
CA SER A 168 -3.85 7.32 -32.91
C SER A 168 -2.83 6.38 -33.57
N LEU A 169 -3.18 5.10 -33.74
CA LEU A 169 -2.37 4.10 -34.43
C LEU A 169 -2.35 4.36 -35.93
N ASP A 170 -3.47 4.71 -36.53
CA ASP A 170 -3.57 5.04 -37.97
C ASP A 170 -2.74 6.30 -38.29
N ASN A 171 -2.72 7.29 -37.45
CA ASN A 171 -1.90 8.48 -37.59
C ASN A 171 -0.39 8.21 -37.44
N ALA A 172 0.02 7.26 -36.59
CA ALA A 172 1.41 6.85 -36.46
C ALA A 172 1.89 6.09 -37.71
N VAL A 173 1.10 5.15 -38.18
CA VAL A 173 1.40 4.37 -39.39
C VAL A 173 1.44 5.26 -40.64
N ARG A 174 0.60 6.29 -40.73
CA ARG A 174 0.60 7.25 -41.85
C ARG A 174 1.85 8.13 -41.89
N LYS A 175 2.41 8.49 -40.71
CA LYS A 175 3.66 9.26 -40.62
C LYS A 175 4.89 8.47 -41.03
N GLU A 176 4.92 7.16 -40.88
CA GLU A 176 6.06 6.32 -41.28
C GLU A 176 6.05 6.02 -42.79
N ARG A 177 4.89 6.08 -43.47
CA ARG A 177 4.81 5.89 -44.92
C ARG A 177 5.15 7.13 -45.74
N CYS A 178 5.34 8.28 -45.10
CA CYS A 178 5.70 9.55 -45.77
C CYS A 178 7.18 9.94 -45.53
N ARG A 179 8.01 9.02 -45.13
CA ARG A 179 9.48 9.14 -45.11
C ARG A 179 10.10 8.08 -46.08
#